data_9184b7213a9c90d4de977690459375ff
#
_entry.id   9184b7213a9c90d4de977690459375ff
#
_cell.length_a   1.000
_cell.length_b   1.000
_cell.length_c   1.000
_cell.angle_alpha   90.00
_cell.angle_beta   90.00
_cell.angle_gamma   90.00
#
_symmetry.space_group_name_H-M   'P 1'
#
loop_
_entity.id
_entity.type
_entity.pdbx_description
1 polymer ?
#
loop_
_entity_poly.entity_id
_entity_poly.type
_entity_poly.pdbx_seq_one_letter_code
_entity_poly.pdbx_strand_id
1 'polypeptide(L)'
;MAVSVGIIMGSQSDWPTMKAAAELLDDKMGQFDLARLGAALKYERDLNFDYLGLQTLYDRYFLHTEGKRIEMPQAFFMRVAMGLALNEIDRETRAIEFYELLSSFDFMSSTPTLFNSGTRRSQLSSCYLTTVPDDLDGIYEALKENALLSKFAGGLGNDWTPVRALGSHIKGTNGKSQGVVPFLKVVNDTAVAGNQG
;
A
#
# COMPACT_ATOMS: atom_id res chain seq x y z
N MET A 1 -7.18 -25.44 12.78
CA MET A 1 -6.08 -25.08 13.70
C MET A 1 -6.19 -23.60 13.96
N ALA A 2 -6.38 -23.20 15.22
CA ALA A 2 -6.52 -21.79 15.57
C ALA A 2 -5.16 -21.09 15.39
N VAL A 3 -5.10 -20.07 14.55
CA VAL A 3 -3.95 -19.19 14.43
C VAL A 3 -3.89 -18.37 15.71
N SER A 4 -2.93 -18.69 16.58
CA SER A 4 -2.65 -17.88 17.76
C SER A 4 -1.79 -16.70 17.31
N VAL A 5 -2.43 -15.63 16.85
CA VAL A 5 -1.75 -14.34 16.76
C VAL A 5 -1.54 -13.89 18.21
N GLY A 6 -0.27 -13.71 18.61
CA GLY A 6 0.06 -13.23 19.96
C GLY A 6 -0.31 -11.75 20.11
N ILE A 7 -1.59 -11.48 20.20
CA ILE A 7 -2.14 -10.18 20.47
C ILE A 7 -2.35 -10.12 21.98
N ILE A 8 -1.77 -9.14 22.64
CA ILE A 8 -1.91 -8.96 24.09
C ILE A 8 -3.36 -8.61 24.38
N MET A 9 -4.12 -9.55 24.91
CA MET A 9 -5.50 -9.33 25.33
C MET A 9 -5.53 -8.85 26.78
N GLY A 10 -6.18 -7.72 27.00
CA GLY A 10 -6.46 -7.23 28.35
C GLY A 10 -7.57 -8.01 29.04
N SER A 11 -8.52 -8.59 28.29
CA SER A 11 -9.61 -9.40 28.83
C SER A 11 -10.24 -10.31 27.75
N GLN A 12 -11.05 -11.30 28.17
CA GLN A 12 -11.84 -12.15 27.26
C GLN A 12 -12.91 -11.35 26.47
N SER A 13 -13.32 -10.18 26.97
CA SER A 13 -14.25 -9.29 26.26
C SER A 13 -13.67 -8.73 24.95
N ASP A 14 -12.34 -8.77 24.77
CA ASP A 14 -11.66 -8.25 23.57
C ASP A 14 -11.64 -9.27 22.43
N TRP A 15 -12.06 -10.52 22.67
CA TRP A 15 -12.00 -11.60 21.67
C TRP A 15 -12.70 -11.28 20.35
N PRO A 16 -13.89 -10.66 20.27
CA PRO A 16 -14.52 -10.31 18.99
C PRO A 16 -13.66 -9.33 18.19
N THR A 17 -13.10 -8.30 18.84
CA THR A 17 -12.21 -7.31 18.21
C THR A 17 -10.92 -7.98 17.71
N MET A 18 -10.37 -8.89 18.49
CA MET A 18 -9.15 -9.62 18.16
C MET A 18 -9.34 -10.59 16.99
N LYS A 19 -10.51 -11.26 16.93
CA LYS A 19 -10.86 -12.12 15.79
C LYS A 19 -10.96 -11.30 14.50
N ALA A 20 -11.66 -10.18 14.55
CA ALA A 20 -11.78 -9.27 13.40
C ALA A 20 -10.40 -8.70 12.98
N ALA A 21 -9.51 -8.43 13.94
CA ALA A 21 -8.12 -8.04 13.65
C ALA A 21 -7.35 -9.14 12.91
N ALA A 22 -7.48 -10.40 13.34
CA ALA A 22 -6.84 -11.53 12.67
C ALA A 22 -7.35 -11.73 11.22
N GLU A 23 -8.60 -11.35 10.93
CA GLU A 23 -9.18 -11.42 9.60
C GLU A 23 -8.60 -10.36 8.63
N LEU A 24 -7.95 -9.31 9.13
CA LEU A 24 -7.28 -8.29 8.32
C LEU A 24 -5.87 -8.71 7.89
N LEU A 25 -5.21 -9.56 8.67
CA LEU A 25 -3.82 -9.96 8.45
C LEU A 25 -3.71 -11.08 7.42
N ASP A 26 -2.57 -11.12 6.72
CA ASP A 26 -2.20 -12.24 5.85
C ASP A 26 -2.07 -13.52 6.68
N ASP A 27 -2.61 -14.63 6.19
CA ASP A 27 -2.61 -15.92 6.89
C ASP A 27 -1.18 -16.43 7.19
N LYS A 28 -0.18 -16.01 6.41
CA LYS A 28 1.23 -16.34 6.63
C LYS A 28 1.84 -15.62 7.83
N MET A 29 1.24 -14.52 8.30
CA MET A 29 1.75 -13.79 9.46
C MET A 29 1.78 -14.66 10.72
N GLY A 30 0.82 -15.57 10.87
CA GLY A 30 0.78 -16.52 11.99
C GLY A 30 1.83 -17.64 11.92
N GLN A 31 2.62 -17.71 10.86
CA GLN A 31 3.68 -18.72 10.69
C GLN A 31 5.06 -18.26 11.20
N PHE A 32 5.20 -16.99 11.58
CA PHE A 32 6.41 -16.47 12.20
C PHE A 32 6.57 -16.97 13.64
N ASP A 33 7.80 -17.02 14.12
CA ASP A 33 8.08 -17.16 15.55
C ASP A 33 7.73 -15.86 16.28
N LEU A 34 6.48 -15.75 16.69
CA LEU A 34 5.95 -14.55 17.34
C LEU A 34 6.62 -14.26 18.70
N ALA A 35 7.13 -15.29 19.39
CA ALA A 35 7.85 -15.09 20.63
C ALA A 35 9.18 -14.39 20.39
N ARG A 36 9.92 -14.83 19.37
CA ARG A 36 11.18 -14.18 18.94
C ARG A 36 10.96 -12.74 18.48
N LEU A 37 9.93 -12.49 17.67
CA LEU A 37 9.61 -11.14 17.19
C LEU A 37 9.13 -10.24 18.34
N GLY A 38 8.29 -10.75 19.24
CA GLY A 38 7.83 -10.01 20.42
C GLY A 38 8.96 -9.61 21.35
N ALA A 39 9.98 -10.46 21.53
CA ALA A 39 11.17 -10.16 22.31
C ALA A 39 12.08 -9.07 21.67
N ALA A 40 11.95 -8.86 20.36
CA ALA A 40 12.70 -7.83 19.63
C ALA A 40 12.06 -6.43 19.70
N LEU A 41 10.81 -6.31 20.18
CA LEU A 41 10.12 -5.03 20.28
C LEU A 41 10.78 -4.11 21.31
N LYS A 42 10.98 -2.85 20.93
CA LYS A 42 11.62 -1.80 21.73
C LYS A 42 10.60 -0.71 22.06
N TYR A 43 9.79 -0.97 23.09
CA TYR A 43 8.69 -0.09 23.48
C TYR A 43 9.15 1.32 23.90
N GLU A 44 10.38 1.47 24.35
CA GLU A 44 10.98 2.78 24.67
C GLU A 44 11.03 3.71 23.45
N ARG A 45 11.01 3.18 22.23
CA ARG A 45 10.97 3.97 20.99
C ARG A 45 9.65 4.71 20.78
N ASP A 46 8.59 4.34 21.51
CA ASP A 46 7.32 5.08 21.48
C ASP A 46 7.50 6.51 21.98
N LEU A 47 8.51 6.76 22.82
CA LEU A 47 8.85 8.09 23.33
C LEU A 47 9.57 8.99 22.30
N ASN A 48 9.99 8.45 21.17
CA ASN A 48 10.62 9.21 20.09
C ASN A 48 9.59 9.95 19.20
N PHE A 49 8.30 9.62 19.31
CA PHE A 49 7.27 10.33 18.58
C PHE A 49 6.97 11.68 19.18
N ASP A 50 6.85 12.71 18.34
CA ASP A 50 6.12 13.91 18.70
C ASP A 50 4.59 13.65 18.64
N TYR A 51 3.82 14.61 19.17
CA TYR A 51 2.36 14.49 19.16
C TYR A 51 1.79 14.35 17.76
N LEU A 52 2.28 15.14 16.79
CA LEU A 52 1.75 15.13 15.42
C LEU A 52 2.07 13.82 14.71
N GLY A 53 3.26 13.28 14.90
CA GLY A 53 3.67 11.99 14.33
C GLY A 53 2.81 10.86 14.86
N LEU A 54 2.62 10.77 16.16
CA LEU A 54 1.79 9.74 16.78
C LEU A 54 0.31 9.88 16.38
N GLN A 55 -0.22 11.11 16.37
CA GLN A 55 -1.59 11.37 15.93
C GLN A 55 -1.81 10.96 14.47
N THR A 56 -0.84 11.23 13.60
CA THR A 56 -0.89 10.83 12.19
C THR A 56 -0.92 9.31 12.03
N LEU A 57 -0.09 8.58 12.80
CA LEU A 57 -0.13 7.10 12.79
C LEU A 57 -1.48 6.59 13.28
N TYR A 58 -1.97 7.13 14.37
CA TYR A 58 -3.25 6.75 14.97
C TYR A 58 -4.42 6.98 14.00
N ASP A 59 -4.50 8.14 13.38
CA ASP A 59 -5.63 8.51 12.52
C ASP A 59 -5.62 7.81 11.18
N ARG A 60 -4.43 7.54 10.63
CA ARG A 60 -4.30 7.10 9.23
C ARG A 60 -3.73 5.71 9.04
N TYR A 61 -2.81 5.24 9.90
CA TYR A 61 -1.98 4.08 9.58
C TYR A 61 -2.25 2.84 10.40
N PHE A 62 -2.62 2.99 11.68
CA PHE A 62 -2.91 1.84 12.51
C PHE A 62 -4.12 1.09 12.00
N LEU A 63 -4.00 -0.23 11.92
CA LEU A 63 -5.14 -1.09 11.61
C LEU A 63 -6.25 -0.86 12.65
N HIS A 64 -7.46 -0.88 12.17
CA HIS A 64 -8.64 -0.71 13.02
C HIS A 64 -9.76 -1.64 12.57
N THR A 65 -10.63 -2.00 13.49
CA THR A 65 -11.88 -2.72 13.23
C THR A 65 -13.00 -2.02 13.99
N GLU A 66 -14.12 -1.79 13.32
CA GLU A 66 -15.29 -1.08 13.88
C GLU A 66 -14.92 0.25 14.57
N GLY A 67 -13.98 1.00 14.00
CA GLY A 67 -13.50 2.27 14.53
C GLY A 67 -12.52 2.17 15.71
N LYS A 68 -12.20 0.96 16.19
CA LYS A 68 -11.21 0.74 17.26
C LYS A 68 -9.85 0.46 16.65
N ARG A 69 -8.82 1.19 17.08
CA ARG A 69 -7.41 0.92 16.72
C ARG A 69 -6.94 -0.32 17.46
N ILE A 70 -6.26 -1.21 16.74
CA ILE A 70 -5.80 -2.51 17.25
C ILE A 70 -4.28 -2.64 17.25
N GLU A 71 -3.58 -1.58 16.87
CA GLU A 71 -2.12 -1.52 16.86
C GLU A 71 -1.60 -0.41 17.78
N MET A 72 -0.43 -0.69 18.37
CA MET A 72 0.45 0.28 19.01
C MET A 72 1.67 0.52 18.11
N PRO A 73 2.41 1.62 18.26
CA PRO A 73 3.46 2.00 17.29
C PRO A 73 4.48 0.89 17.00
N GLN A 74 5.00 0.21 18.03
CA GLN A 74 5.99 -0.84 17.80
C GLN A 74 5.38 -2.08 17.15
N ALA A 75 4.15 -2.45 17.49
CA ALA A 75 3.42 -3.55 16.84
C ALA A 75 3.13 -3.22 15.37
N PHE A 76 2.78 -1.98 15.06
CA PHE A 76 2.59 -1.48 13.71
C PHE A 76 3.88 -1.63 12.87
N PHE A 77 5.03 -1.15 13.35
CA PHE A 77 6.28 -1.30 12.62
C PHE A 77 6.67 -2.77 12.45
N MET A 78 6.45 -3.60 13.47
CA MET A 78 6.72 -5.04 13.37
C MET A 78 5.80 -5.70 12.34
N ARG A 79 4.51 -5.38 12.28
CA ARG A 79 3.61 -5.88 11.23
C ARG A 79 4.10 -5.52 9.84
N VAL A 80 4.48 -4.27 9.63
CA VAL A 80 5.01 -3.80 8.33
C VAL A 80 6.27 -4.59 7.96
N ALA A 81 7.19 -4.74 8.89
CA ALA A 81 8.44 -5.48 8.71
C ALA A 81 8.21 -6.97 8.42
N MET A 82 7.31 -7.61 9.16
CA MET A 82 6.91 -9.01 8.90
C MET A 82 6.32 -9.18 7.50
N GLY A 83 5.44 -8.27 7.09
CA GLY A 83 4.83 -8.30 5.76
C GLY A 83 5.84 -8.17 4.63
N LEU A 84 6.88 -7.35 4.81
CA LEU A 84 8.00 -7.23 3.86
C LEU A 84 8.88 -8.48 3.84
N ALA A 85 8.99 -9.19 4.98
CA ALA A 85 9.83 -10.37 5.13
C ALA A 85 9.12 -11.70 4.78
N LEU A 86 7.84 -11.70 4.37
CA LEU A 86 7.04 -12.92 4.16
C LEU A 86 7.69 -13.94 3.21
N ASN A 87 8.45 -13.49 2.24
CA ASN A 87 9.07 -14.34 1.23
C ASN A 87 10.59 -14.48 1.41
N GLU A 88 11.14 -13.98 2.52
CA GLU A 88 12.56 -14.11 2.85
C GLU A 88 12.86 -15.53 3.39
N ILE A 89 14.09 -16.02 3.16
CA ILE A 89 14.52 -17.36 3.61
C ILE A 89 14.59 -17.40 5.15
N ASP A 90 15.27 -16.42 5.78
CA ASP A 90 15.32 -16.22 7.24
C ASP A 90 14.41 -15.02 7.58
N ARG A 91 13.12 -15.24 7.45
CA ARG A 91 12.12 -14.19 7.55
C ARG A 91 12.05 -13.53 8.92
N GLU A 92 12.32 -14.26 9.99
CA GLU A 92 12.34 -13.71 11.35
C GLU A 92 13.51 -12.72 11.53
N THR A 93 14.71 -13.09 11.08
CA THR A 93 15.86 -12.18 11.12
C THR A 93 15.64 -10.96 10.24
N ARG A 94 15.12 -11.15 9.02
CA ARG A 94 14.79 -10.04 8.12
C ARG A 94 13.71 -9.13 8.67
N ALA A 95 12.66 -9.69 9.27
CA ALA A 95 11.63 -8.88 9.91
C ALA A 95 12.20 -8.03 11.05
N ILE A 96 13.11 -8.57 11.86
CA ILE A 96 13.77 -7.80 12.92
C ILE A 96 14.65 -6.69 12.34
N GLU A 97 15.43 -6.97 11.29
CA GLU A 97 16.25 -5.95 10.61
C GLU A 97 15.39 -4.82 10.04
N PHE A 98 14.29 -5.14 9.35
CA PHE A 98 13.36 -4.13 8.81
C PHE A 98 12.67 -3.35 9.92
N TYR A 99 12.27 -4.02 11.01
CA TYR A 99 11.71 -3.38 12.17
C TYR A 99 12.69 -2.39 12.81
N GLU A 100 13.96 -2.77 12.95
CA GLU A 100 14.99 -1.87 13.51
C GLU A 100 15.08 -0.57 12.71
N LEU A 101 15.16 -0.67 11.36
CA LEU A 101 15.24 0.49 10.47
C LEU A 101 14.00 1.39 10.53
N LEU A 102 12.80 0.77 10.55
CA LEU A 102 11.54 1.52 10.57
C LEU A 102 11.29 2.20 11.92
N SER A 103 11.51 1.46 13.02
CA SER A 103 11.20 1.93 14.37
C SER A 103 12.22 2.89 14.95
N SER A 104 13.45 2.93 14.39
CA SER A 104 14.46 3.95 14.71
C SER A 104 14.30 5.24 13.91
N PHE A 105 13.43 5.24 12.88
CA PHE A 105 13.28 6.31 11.89
C PHE A 105 14.50 6.51 10.98
N ASP A 106 15.39 5.52 10.89
CA ASP A 106 16.51 5.55 9.94
C ASP A 106 16.00 5.37 8.48
N PHE A 107 14.86 4.74 8.33
CA PHE A 107 14.14 4.58 7.06
C PHE A 107 12.64 4.65 7.25
N MET A 108 11.92 5.22 6.28
CA MET A 108 10.46 5.22 6.26
C MET A 108 9.94 4.75 4.90
N SER A 109 9.05 3.77 4.94
CA SER A 109 8.39 3.25 3.73
C SER A 109 7.34 4.21 3.20
N SER A 110 6.94 3.99 1.93
CA SER A 110 5.82 4.71 1.33
C SER A 110 4.49 4.38 2.02
N THR A 111 3.54 5.29 1.90
CA THR A 111 2.19 5.17 2.48
C THR A 111 1.52 3.81 2.22
N PRO A 112 1.45 3.28 0.98
CA PRO A 112 0.82 1.98 0.74
C PRO A 112 1.51 0.82 1.46
N THR A 113 2.83 0.86 1.58
CA THR A 113 3.58 -0.14 2.35
C THR A 113 3.20 -0.11 3.83
N LEU A 114 3.15 1.08 4.42
CA LEU A 114 2.76 1.25 5.82
C LEU A 114 1.33 0.77 6.09
N PHE A 115 0.39 1.02 5.16
CA PHE A 115 -0.99 0.56 5.29
C PHE A 115 -1.14 -0.95 5.14
N ASN A 116 -0.58 -1.50 4.05
CA ASN A 116 -1.01 -2.79 3.52
C ASN A 116 -0.03 -3.92 3.80
N SER A 117 1.23 -3.62 4.20
CA SER A 117 2.20 -4.68 4.47
C SER A 117 1.73 -5.57 5.62
N GLY A 118 1.79 -6.88 5.44
CA GLY A 118 1.29 -7.86 6.39
C GLY A 118 -0.22 -8.02 6.45
N THR A 119 -0.98 -7.34 5.57
CA THR A 119 -2.43 -7.54 5.45
C THR A 119 -2.76 -8.44 4.26
N ARG A 120 -3.99 -8.96 4.22
CA ARG A 120 -4.53 -9.73 3.08
C ARG A 120 -4.56 -8.95 1.77
N ARG A 121 -4.53 -7.62 1.83
CA ARG A 121 -4.49 -6.72 0.66
C ARG A 121 -3.10 -6.10 0.55
N SER A 122 -2.10 -6.90 0.30
CA SER A 122 -0.69 -6.50 0.24
C SER A 122 -0.36 -5.73 -1.04
N GLN A 123 -1.05 -4.61 -1.28
CA GLN A 123 -0.74 -3.66 -2.34
C GLN A 123 0.25 -2.62 -1.77
N LEU A 124 1.52 -2.70 -2.15
CA LEU A 124 2.61 -1.91 -1.55
C LEU A 124 3.12 -0.78 -2.47
N SER A 125 2.67 -0.75 -3.74
CA SER A 125 3.14 0.23 -4.71
C SER A 125 2.46 1.59 -4.52
N SER A 126 3.26 2.65 -4.48
CA SER A 126 2.75 4.03 -4.40
C SER A 126 2.49 4.66 -5.77
N CYS A 127 3.17 4.17 -6.82
CA CYS A 127 3.10 4.74 -8.16
C CYS A 127 3.08 3.65 -9.22
N TYR A 128 2.35 3.92 -10.29
CA TYR A 128 2.25 3.08 -11.48
C TYR A 128 2.61 3.91 -12.70
N LEU A 129 3.48 3.36 -13.55
CA LEU A 129 3.93 4.02 -14.77
C LEU A 129 3.51 3.17 -15.97
N THR A 130 2.88 3.81 -16.97
CA THR A 130 2.40 3.17 -18.18
C THR A 130 2.88 3.93 -19.39
N THR A 131 3.48 3.26 -20.39
CA THR A 131 3.78 3.85 -21.70
C THR A 131 2.56 3.68 -22.60
N VAL A 132 2.08 4.78 -23.15
CA VAL A 132 0.88 4.81 -24.00
C VAL A 132 1.30 4.57 -25.45
N PRO A 133 0.81 3.51 -26.14
CA PRO A 133 1.15 3.26 -27.53
C PRO A 133 0.45 4.22 -28.47
N ASP A 134 1.00 4.35 -29.72
CA ASP A 134 0.47 5.25 -30.74
C ASP A 134 -0.64 4.61 -31.59
N ASP A 135 -1.65 4.05 -30.93
CA ASP A 135 -2.87 3.54 -31.53
C ASP A 135 -4.06 3.74 -30.61
N LEU A 136 -5.24 3.78 -31.18
CA LEU A 136 -6.45 4.13 -30.44
C LEU A 136 -6.82 3.07 -29.39
N ASP A 137 -6.67 1.81 -29.72
CA ASP A 137 -6.97 0.69 -28.81
C ASP A 137 -6.06 0.73 -27.57
N GLY A 138 -4.74 0.85 -27.80
CA GLY A 138 -3.76 0.96 -26.74
C GLY A 138 -3.90 2.21 -25.88
N ILE A 139 -4.31 3.36 -26.46
CA ILE A 139 -4.62 4.56 -25.69
C ILE A 139 -5.78 4.30 -24.73
N TYR A 140 -6.87 3.69 -25.19
CA TYR A 140 -8.03 3.41 -24.34
C TYR A 140 -7.77 2.26 -23.37
N GLU A 141 -6.93 1.28 -23.70
CA GLU A 141 -6.49 0.27 -22.74
C GLU A 141 -5.68 0.91 -21.59
N ALA A 142 -4.74 1.83 -21.88
CA ALA A 142 -4.03 2.59 -20.85
C ALA A 142 -4.98 3.40 -19.96
N LEU A 143 -6.01 4.01 -20.51
CA LEU A 143 -7.06 4.71 -19.76
C LEU A 143 -7.83 3.76 -18.82
N LYS A 144 -8.20 2.58 -19.31
CA LYS A 144 -8.85 1.54 -18.50
C LYS A 144 -7.95 1.06 -17.36
N GLU A 145 -6.67 0.79 -17.65
CA GLU A 145 -5.68 0.42 -16.64
C GLU A 145 -5.55 1.51 -15.57
N ASN A 146 -5.46 2.79 -15.96
CA ASN A 146 -5.44 3.92 -15.05
C ASN A 146 -6.66 3.91 -14.11
N ALA A 147 -7.86 3.69 -14.66
CA ALA A 147 -9.08 3.66 -13.85
C ALA A 147 -9.08 2.49 -12.85
N LEU A 148 -8.57 1.32 -13.25
CA LEU A 148 -8.46 0.17 -12.37
C LEU A 148 -7.40 0.36 -11.28
N LEU A 149 -6.26 0.99 -11.60
CA LEU A 149 -5.17 1.24 -10.67
C LEU A 149 -5.50 2.36 -9.68
N SER A 150 -6.23 3.39 -10.11
CA SER A 150 -6.64 4.49 -9.23
C SER A 150 -7.51 4.01 -8.05
N LYS A 151 -8.24 2.91 -8.22
CA LYS A 151 -8.98 2.24 -7.14
C LYS A 151 -8.10 1.85 -5.95
N PHE A 152 -6.81 1.64 -6.16
CA PHE A 152 -5.84 1.24 -5.13
C PHE A 152 -5.04 2.42 -4.56
N ALA A 153 -5.50 3.65 -4.79
CA ALA A 153 -4.90 4.88 -4.28
C ALA A 153 -3.42 5.09 -4.63
N GLY A 154 -2.97 4.52 -5.77
CA GLY A 154 -1.62 4.76 -6.31
C GLY A 154 -1.58 5.97 -7.22
N GLY A 155 -0.45 6.69 -7.23
CA GLY A 155 -0.19 7.72 -8.22
C GLY A 155 -0.04 7.11 -9.62
N LEU A 156 -0.57 7.77 -10.65
CA LEU A 156 -0.52 7.30 -12.02
C LEU A 156 0.32 8.24 -12.87
N GLY A 157 1.31 7.71 -13.57
CA GLY A 157 2.11 8.43 -14.56
C GLY A 157 2.02 7.76 -15.93
N ASN A 158 1.72 8.55 -16.98
CA ASN A 158 1.66 8.04 -18.33
C ASN A 158 2.73 8.69 -19.19
N ASP A 159 3.53 7.88 -19.88
CA ASP A 159 4.46 8.32 -20.91
C ASP A 159 3.72 8.36 -22.26
N TRP A 160 3.51 9.57 -22.77
CA TRP A 160 2.85 9.85 -24.05
C TRP A 160 3.85 10.05 -25.19
N THR A 161 5.14 9.87 -24.95
CA THR A 161 6.20 10.08 -25.96
C THR A 161 5.97 9.32 -27.27
N PRO A 162 5.43 8.07 -27.26
CA PRO A 162 5.18 7.34 -28.49
C PRO A 162 4.05 7.91 -29.35
N VAL A 163 3.09 8.63 -28.73
CA VAL A 163 1.89 9.09 -29.42
C VAL A 163 2.23 10.21 -30.42
N ARG A 164 1.77 10.05 -31.67
CA ARG A 164 2.08 10.96 -32.78
C ARG A 164 1.66 12.39 -32.51
N ALA A 165 2.47 13.31 -33.05
CA ALA A 165 2.27 14.74 -32.88
C ALA A 165 1.05 15.28 -33.65
N LEU A 166 0.65 16.51 -33.32
CA LEU A 166 -0.36 17.28 -34.05
C LEU A 166 0.01 17.38 -35.56
N GLY A 167 -0.98 17.14 -36.40
CA GLY A 167 -0.83 17.21 -37.85
C GLY A 167 -0.26 15.95 -38.53
N SER A 168 0.21 14.96 -37.77
CA SER A 168 0.65 13.67 -38.29
C SER A 168 -0.50 12.91 -38.95
N HIS A 169 -0.21 12.18 -40.04
CA HIS A 169 -1.20 11.38 -40.78
C HIS A 169 -1.72 10.21 -39.90
N ILE A 170 -3.05 10.01 -39.90
CA ILE A 170 -3.66 8.89 -39.23
C ILE A 170 -3.74 7.72 -40.21
N LYS A 171 -2.98 6.66 -39.96
CA LYS A 171 -2.92 5.46 -40.81
C LYS A 171 -4.32 4.85 -40.98
N GLY A 172 -4.68 4.56 -42.23
CA GLY A 172 -6.00 3.99 -42.59
C GLY A 172 -7.13 5.01 -42.75
N THR A 173 -6.84 6.33 -42.63
CA THR A 173 -7.80 7.40 -42.86
C THR A 173 -7.15 8.52 -43.64
N ASN A 174 -7.94 9.53 -44.09
CA ASN A 174 -7.42 10.77 -44.65
C ASN A 174 -7.27 11.87 -43.58
N GLY A 175 -7.40 11.51 -42.31
CA GLY A 175 -7.36 12.45 -41.18
C GLY A 175 -5.95 12.78 -40.72
N LYS A 176 -5.86 13.88 -39.98
CA LYS A 176 -4.64 14.32 -39.29
C LYS A 176 -4.86 14.25 -37.79
N SER A 177 -3.82 13.84 -37.07
CA SER A 177 -3.82 13.78 -35.61
C SER A 177 -4.02 15.15 -34.98
N GLN A 178 -4.81 15.22 -33.93
CA GLN A 178 -4.93 16.39 -33.07
C GLN A 178 -3.84 16.39 -31.96
N GLY A 179 -2.90 15.45 -32.03
CA GLY A 179 -1.86 15.27 -31.01
C GLY A 179 -2.38 14.71 -29.70
N VAL A 180 -1.59 14.87 -28.67
CA VAL A 180 -1.81 14.29 -27.34
C VAL A 180 -2.82 15.09 -26.50
N VAL A 181 -2.95 16.41 -26.72
CA VAL A 181 -3.73 17.30 -25.83
C VAL A 181 -5.19 16.88 -25.63
N PRO A 182 -5.94 16.45 -26.67
CA PRO A 182 -7.32 15.97 -26.45
C PRO A 182 -7.38 14.73 -25.55
N PHE A 183 -6.41 13.82 -25.67
CA PHE A 183 -6.34 12.62 -24.81
C PHE A 183 -5.99 12.97 -23.37
N LEU A 184 -5.11 13.94 -23.12
CA LEU A 184 -4.80 14.42 -21.76
C LEU A 184 -6.06 14.94 -21.05
N LYS A 185 -6.97 15.61 -21.79
CA LYS A 185 -8.24 16.03 -21.22
C LYS A 185 -9.10 14.82 -20.82
N VAL A 186 -9.21 13.82 -21.69
CA VAL A 186 -9.99 12.59 -21.39
C VAL A 186 -9.39 11.85 -20.18
N VAL A 187 -8.07 11.74 -20.10
CA VAL A 187 -7.36 11.13 -18.95
C VAL A 187 -7.70 11.87 -17.66
N ASN A 188 -7.60 13.20 -17.67
CA ASN A 188 -7.92 14.03 -16.51
C ASN A 188 -9.37 13.82 -16.05
N ASP A 189 -10.32 13.91 -16.98
CA ASP A 189 -11.73 13.77 -16.66
C ASP A 189 -12.06 12.33 -16.15
N THR A 190 -11.42 11.32 -16.72
CA THR A 190 -11.52 9.92 -16.26
C THR A 190 -10.93 9.74 -14.87
N ALA A 191 -9.77 10.36 -14.59
CA ALA A 191 -9.14 10.30 -13.28
C ALA A 191 -10.01 10.95 -12.21
N VAL A 192 -10.61 12.11 -12.51
CA VAL A 192 -11.56 12.78 -11.61
C VAL A 192 -12.79 11.90 -11.35
N ALA A 193 -13.35 11.27 -12.38
CA ALA A 193 -14.49 10.37 -12.24
C ALA A 193 -14.15 9.08 -11.48
N GLY A 194 -12.93 8.59 -11.63
CA GLY A 194 -12.43 7.37 -10.95
C GLY A 194 -11.98 7.58 -9.50
N ASN A 195 -11.76 8.83 -9.11
CA ASN A 195 -11.32 9.14 -7.74
C ASN A 195 -12.52 9.06 -6.78
N GLN A 196 -12.58 7.96 -6.05
CA GLN A 196 -13.68 7.63 -5.13
C GLN A 196 -13.33 7.87 -3.66
N GLY A 197 -12.17 8.46 -3.35
CA GLY A 197 -11.73 8.69 -1.96
C GLY A 197 -10.58 9.64 -1.80
#